data_3dc28bab501812cc7f4c57ab671bb70c
#
_entry.id   3dc28bab501812cc7f4c57ab671bb70c
#
_cell.length_a   1.000
_cell.length_b   1.000
_cell.length_c   1.000
_cell.angle_alpha   90.00
_cell.angle_beta   90.00
_cell.angle_gamma   90.00
#
_symmetry.space_group_name_H-M   'P 1'
#
loop_
_entity.id
_entity.type
_entity.pdbx_description
1 polymer ?
#
loop_
_entity_poly.entity_id
_entity_poly.type
_entity_poly.pdbx_seq_one_letter_code
_entity_poly.pdbx_strand_id
1 'polypeptide(L)'
;HAVVTFADTIEEDLARRDFTMNALAWHPLEQKLLDPFGGLEDLNAGVLRTVGVPKKRFTEDYLRILRAFRFAGRFNLTIEEPSWKALCKGIGHLADLSCERVREELFKVLDQHRTPSSALSLYAKAGALGVLYPELDELRIADKSGASNPWESTLASMDRLPPGNGFL
;
A
#
# COMPACT_ATOMS: atom_id res chain seq x y z
N HIS A 1 -15.43 -18.03 6.88
CA HIS A 1 -14.63 -19.05 6.18
C HIS A 1 -14.33 -18.53 4.78
N ALA A 2 -13.04 -18.32 4.45
CA ALA A 2 -12.63 -17.99 3.11
C ALA A 2 -12.81 -19.24 2.23
N VAL A 3 -13.60 -19.14 1.17
CA VAL A 3 -13.69 -20.18 0.15
C VAL A 3 -12.42 -20.08 -0.71
N VAL A 4 -11.54 -21.05 -0.59
CA VAL A 4 -10.35 -21.17 -1.43
C VAL A 4 -10.80 -21.76 -2.77
N THR A 5 -10.89 -20.94 -3.79
CA THR A 5 -11.07 -21.39 -5.18
C THR A 5 -9.70 -21.46 -5.85
N PHE A 6 -9.31 -22.62 -6.31
CA PHE A 6 -8.10 -22.78 -7.12
C PHE A 6 -8.31 -22.14 -8.48
N ALA A 7 -7.29 -21.50 -9.02
CA ALA A 7 -7.27 -21.05 -10.40
C ALA A 7 -6.88 -22.22 -11.31
N ASP A 8 -7.53 -22.35 -12.45
CA ASP A 8 -7.22 -23.42 -13.42
C ASP A 8 -5.98 -23.08 -14.25
N THR A 9 -5.67 -21.79 -14.38
CA THR A 9 -4.50 -21.28 -15.11
C THR A 9 -3.70 -20.29 -14.29
N ILE A 10 -2.42 -20.11 -14.64
CA ILE A 10 -1.55 -19.12 -14.02
C ILE A 10 -2.05 -17.69 -14.28
N GLU A 11 -2.60 -17.44 -15.45
CA GLU A 11 -3.15 -16.14 -15.84
C GLU A 11 -4.35 -15.76 -14.95
N GLU A 12 -5.20 -16.72 -14.60
CA GLU A 12 -6.30 -16.50 -13.67
C GLU A 12 -5.82 -16.18 -12.26
N ASP A 13 -4.75 -16.84 -11.77
CA ASP A 13 -4.16 -16.50 -10.49
C ASP A 13 -3.56 -15.09 -10.51
N LEU A 14 -2.80 -14.75 -11.56
CA LEU A 14 -2.24 -13.43 -11.73
C LEU A 14 -3.32 -12.34 -11.84
N ALA A 15 -4.45 -12.64 -12.50
CA ALA A 15 -5.59 -11.73 -12.61
C ALA A 15 -6.27 -11.40 -11.27
N ARG A 16 -6.10 -12.21 -10.23
CA ARG A 16 -6.66 -11.96 -8.88
C ARG A 16 -5.72 -11.13 -7.99
N ARG A 17 -4.48 -10.89 -8.43
CA ARG A 17 -3.49 -10.13 -7.68
C ARG A 17 -3.92 -8.67 -7.53
N ASP A 18 -3.34 -7.98 -6.57
CA ASP A 18 -3.65 -6.59 -6.26
C ASP A 18 -3.07 -5.61 -7.30
N PHE A 19 -1.76 -5.71 -7.58
CA PHE A 19 -1.04 -4.78 -8.44
C PHE A 19 -0.31 -5.51 -9.55
N THR A 20 -0.12 -4.83 -10.69
CA THR A 20 0.57 -5.37 -11.88
C THR A 20 1.97 -5.86 -11.55
N MET A 21 2.72 -5.12 -10.72
CA MET A 21 4.05 -5.51 -10.23
C MET A 21 4.07 -6.82 -9.43
N ASN A 22 2.94 -7.23 -8.87
CA ASN A 22 2.79 -8.50 -8.14
C ASN A 22 2.16 -9.59 -8.99
N ALA A 23 1.78 -9.28 -10.23
CA ALA A 23 1.13 -10.18 -11.18
C ALA A 23 2.12 -10.68 -12.25
N LEU A 24 3.36 -10.88 -11.85
CA LEU A 24 4.44 -11.47 -12.64
C LEU A 24 4.67 -12.90 -12.19
N ALA A 25 4.97 -13.80 -13.12
CA ALA A 25 5.38 -15.16 -12.81
C ALA A 25 6.57 -15.59 -13.68
N TRP A 26 7.44 -16.40 -13.09
CA TRP A 26 8.59 -16.97 -13.81
C TRP A 26 8.36 -18.47 -14.03
N HIS A 27 8.42 -18.91 -15.28
CA HIS A 27 8.37 -20.33 -15.63
C HIS A 27 9.81 -20.89 -15.66
N PRO A 28 10.22 -21.69 -14.67
CA PRO A 28 11.63 -22.05 -14.50
C PRO A 28 12.15 -22.99 -15.59
N LEU A 29 11.32 -23.88 -16.12
CA LEU A 29 11.73 -24.84 -17.17
C LEU A 29 11.84 -24.16 -18.53
N GLU A 30 10.92 -23.28 -18.88
CA GLU A 30 10.93 -22.53 -20.14
C GLU A 30 11.80 -21.27 -20.06
N GLN A 31 12.29 -20.91 -18.86
CA GLN A 31 13.03 -19.67 -18.60
C GLN A 31 12.31 -18.43 -19.14
N LYS A 32 10.99 -18.41 -18.96
CA LYS A 32 10.11 -17.39 -19.52
C LYS A 32 9.43 -16.58 -18.40
N LEU A 33 9.49 -15.26 -18.55
CA LEU A 33 8.68 -14.36 -17.73
C LEU A 33 7.27 -14.26 -18.31
N LEU A 34 6.28 -14.47 -17.44
CA LEU A 34 4.87 -14.25 -17.73
C LEU A 34 4.46 -12.92 -17.11
N ASP A 35 4.07 -11.97 -17.94
CA ASP A 35 3.64 -10.63 -17.54
C ASP A 35 2.39 -10.21 -18.33
N PRO A 36 1.25 -10.82 -18.05
CA PRO A 36 0.02 -10.55 -18.81
C PRO A 36 -0.57 -9.17 -18.55
N PHE A 37 -0.09 -8.44 -17.52
CA PHE A 37 -0.65 -7.15 -17.09
C PHE A 37 0.33 -5.98 -17.18
N GLY A 38 1.52 -6.17 -17.78
CA GLY A 38 2.50 -5.11 -17.97
C GLY A 38 3.19 -4.64 -16.68
N GLY A 39 3.34 -5.55 -15.71
CA GLY A 39 3.92 -5.21 -14.40
C GLY A 39 5.38 -4.80 -14.47
N LEU A 40 6.15 -5.35 -15.40
CA LEU A 40 7.55 -4.97 -15.61
C LEU A 40 7.67 -3.55 -16.19
N GLU A 41 6.78 -3.19 -17.12
CA GLU A 41 6.72 -1.84 -17.67
C GLU A 41 6.36 -0.82 -16.59
N ASP A 42 5.33 -1.10 -15.79
CA ASP A 42 4.93 -0.25 -14.67
C ASP A 42 6.05 -0.08 -13.64
N LEU A 43 6.77 -1.15 -13.29
CA LEU A 43 7.93 -1.09 -12.40
C LEU A 43 9.03 -0.18 -12.96
N ASN A 44 9.38 -0.33 -14.22
CA ASN A 44 10.39 0.48 -14.89
C ASN A 44 9.97 1.96 -14.99
N ALA A 45 8.68 2.23 -15.14
CA ALA A 45 8.12 3.57 -15.15
C ALA A 45 7.94 4.17 -13.74
N GLY A 46 8.21 3.41 -12.68
CA GLY A 46 7.98 3.86 -11.29
C GLY A 46 6.50 4.02 -10.94
N VAL A 47 5.62 3.20 -11.52
CA VAL A 47 4.16 3.30 -11.36
C VAL A 47 3.62 2.12 -10.58
N LEU A 48 2.73 2.38 -9.62
CA LEU A 48 1.91 1.37 -8.97
C LEU A 48 0.50 1.39 -9.56
N ARG A 49 0.15 0.33 -10.27
CA ARG A 49 -1.14 0.14 -10.95
C ARG A 49 -1.85 -1.10 -10.41
N THR A 50 -3.18 -1.04 -10.23
CA THR A 50 -3.98 -2.22 -9.90
C THR A 50 -4.13 -3.14 -11.11
N VAL A 51 -4.23 -4.44 -10.88
CA VAL A 51 -4.64 -5.38 -11.92
C VAL A 51 -6.12 -5.15 -12.24
N GLY A 52 -6.44 -4.92 -13.51
CA GLY A 52 -7.80 -4.72 -13.98
C GLY A 52 -8.44 -3.40 -13.51
N VAL A 53 -9.73 -3.43 -13.17
CA VAL A 53 -10.49 -2.22 -12.81
C VAL A 53 -10.24 -1.82 -11.36
N PRO A 54 -9.66 -0.64 -11.07
CA PRO A 54 -9.26 -0.25 -9.71
C PRO A 54 -10.41 -0.30 -8.69
N LYS A 55 -11.58 0.23 -9.05
CA LYS A 55 -12.75 0.22 -8.17
C LYS A 55 -13.11 -1.21 -7.75
N LYS A 56 -13.21 -2.14 -8.71
CA LYS A 56 -13.52 -3.54 -8.44
C LYS A 56 -12.45 -4.14 -7.53
N ARG A 57 -11.18 -3.88 -7.82
CA ARG A 57 -10.04 -4.45 -7.09
C ARG A 57 -10.02 -4.05 -5.62
N PHE A 58 -10.34 -2.78 -5.30
CA PHE A 58 -10.40 -2.33 -3.91
C PHE A 58 -11.67 -2.79 -3.20
N THR A 59 -12.83 -2.89 -3.88
CA THR A 59 -14.05 -3.39 -3.24
C THR A 59 -14.02 -4.89 -2.93
N GLU A 60 -13.19 -5.67 -3.61
CA GLU A 60 -12.95 -7.09 -3.27
C GLU A 60 -12.23 -7.25 -1.93
N ASP A 61 -11.31 -6.35 -1.60
CA ASP A 61 -10.58 -6.30 -0.32
C ASP A 61 -9.97 -4.91 -0.10
N TYR A 62 -10.56 -4.15 0.83
CA TYR A 62 -10.09 -2.81 1.15
C TYR A 62 -8.69 -2.76 1.79
N LEU A 63 -8.17 -3.88 2.31
CA LEU A 63 -6.78 -3.94 2.77
C LEU A 63 -5.77 -3.62 1.66
N ARG A 64 -6.14 -3.83 0.39
CA ARG A 64 -5.31 -3.48 -0.76
C ARG A 64 -5.00 -1.98 -0.83
N ILE A 65 -5.80 -1.11 -0.20
CA ILE A 65 -5.51 0.32 -0.05
C ILE A 65 -4.25 0.52 0.79
N LEU A 66 -4.17 -0.14 1.96
CA LEU A 66 -2.99 -0.05 2.84
C LEU A 66 -1.76 -0.66 2.17
N ARG A 67 -1.96 -1.76 1.45
CA ARG A 67 -0.91 -2.38 0.63
C ARG A 67 -0.41 -1.45 -0.47
N ALA A 68 -1.30 -0.65 -1.11
CA ALA A 68 -0.91 0.35 -2.10
C ALA A 68 0.04 1.40 -1.48
N PHE A 69 -0.30 1.92 -0.31
CA PHE A 69 0.56 2.88 0.39
C PHE A 69 1.91 2.27 0.77
N ARG A 70 1.90 1.02 1.27
CA ARG A 70 3.10 0.30 1.62
C ARG A 70 4.02 0.08 0.40
N PHE A 71 3.50 -0.45 -0.70
CA PHE A 71 4.32 -0.70 -1.89
C PHE A 71 4.80 0.60 -2.53
N ALA A 72 3.93 1.60 -2.66
CA ALA A 72 4.31 2.90 -3.20
C ALA A 72 5.41 3.56 -2.36
N GLY A 73 5.27 3.56 -1.02
CA GLY A 73 6.30 4.10 -0.13
C GLY A 73 7.61 3.30 -0.18
N ARG A 74 7.52 1.96 -0.15
CA ARG A 74 8.71 1.10 -0.12
C ARG A 74 9.57 1.20 -1.38
N PHE A 75 8.95 1.26 -2.54
CA PHE A 75 9.63 1.24 -3.84
C PHE A 75 9.66 2.60 -4.51
N ASN A 76 9.24 3.65 -3.82
CA ASN A 76 9.15 5.02 -4.33
C ASN A 76 8.37 5.09 -5.66
N LEU A 77 7.21 4.41 -5.70
CA LEU A 77 6.35 4.37 -6.88
C LEU A 77 5.25 5.44 -6.79
N THR A 78 4.88 5.97 -7.93
CA THR A 78 3.69 6.82 -8.06
C THR A 78 2.46 5.96 -8.26
N ILE A 79 1.44 6.13 -7.43
CA ILE A 79 0.16 5.42 -7.63
C ILE A 79 -0.53 6.06 -8.84
N GLU A 80 -0.88 5.23 -9.83
CA GLU A 80 -1.60 5.65 -11.03
C GLU A 80 -2.88 6.43 -10.69
N GLU A 81 -3.21 7.47 -11.45
CA GLU A 81 -4.33 8.36 -11.13
C GLU A 81 -5.70 7.63 -11.00
N PRO A 82 -6.10 6.71 -11.90
CA PRO A 82 -7.32 5.92 -11.73
C PRO A 82 -7.32 5.08 -10.44
N SER A 83 -6.17 4.47 -10.12
CA SER A 83 -6.00 3.69 -8.89
C SER A 83 -6.08 4.59 -7.66
N TRP A 84 -5.43 5.77 -7.69
CA TRP A 84 -5.51 6.77 -6.61
C TRP A 84 -6.94 7.25 -6.36
N LYS A 85 -7.66 7.63 -7.42
CA LYS A 85 -9.05 8.07 -7.30
C LYS A 85 -9.96 6.98 -6.72
N ALA A 86 -9.73 5.72 -7.10
CA ALA A 86 -10.52 4.60 -6.61
C ALA A 86 -10.24 4.29 -5.13
N LEU A 87 -8.96 4.29 -4.71
CA LEU A 87 -8.61 4.06 -3.31
C LEU A 87 -9.12 5.18 -2.40
N CYS A 88 -9.05 6.46 -2.81
CA CYS A 88 -9.58 7.57 -2.02
C CYS A 88 -11.09 7.41 -1.74
N LYS A 89 -11.85 6.88 -2.70
CA LYS A 89 -13.28 6.57 -2.50
C LYS A 89 -13.51 5.41 -1.53
N GLY A 90 -12.53 4.54 -1.35
CA GLY A 90 -12.60 3.39 -0.46
C GLY A 90 -12.12 3.64 0.97
N ILE A 91 -11.56 4.82 1.28
CA ILE A 91 -10.92 5.11 2.58
C ILE A 91 -11.86 4.88 3.76
N GLY A 92 -13.14 5.28 3.67
CA GLY A 92 -14.11 5.08 4.76
C GLY A 92 -14.30 3.61 5.14
N HIS A 93 -14.12 2.68 4.21
CA HIS A 93 -14.23 1.23 4.47
C HIS A 93 -13.01 0.64 5.18
N LEU A 94 -11.96 1.41 5.41
CA LEU A 94 -10.84 0.93 6.23
C LEU A 94 -11.26 0.68 7.67
N ALA A 95 -12.29 1.35 8.16
CA ALA A 95 -12.88 1.13 9.48
C ALA A 95 -13.53 -0.26 9.62
N ASP A 96 -13.90 -0.90 8.51
CA ASP A 96 -14.54 -2.22 8.48
C ASP A 96 -13.51 -3.37 8.55
N LEU A 97 -12.21 -3.05 8.42
CA LEU A 97 -11.14 -4.05 8.47
C LEU A 97 -10.86 -4.49 9.91
N SER A 98 -10.46 -5.74 10.09
CA SER A 98 -10.02 -6.18 11.42
C SER A 98 -8.73 -5.47 11.84
N CYS A 99 -8.64 -5.13 13.13
CA CYS A 99 -7.50 -4.42 13.70
C CYS A 99 -6.18 -5.18 13.48
N GLU A 100 -6.22 -6.52 13.47
CA GLU A 100 -5.05 -7.36 13.26
C GLU A 100 -4.47 -7.15 11.86
N ARG A 101 -5.33 -7.16 10.82
CA ARG A 101 -4.91 -6.97 9.43
C ARG A 101 -4.32 -5.58 9.20
N VAL A 102 -4.96 -4.55 9.77
CA VAL A 102 -4.49 -3.17 9.71
C VAL A 102 -3.13 -3.03 10.38
N ARG A 103 -3.00 -3.59 11.61
CA ARG A 103 -1.76 -3.59 12.38
C ARG A 103 -0.62 -4.29 11.63
N GLU A 104 -0.87 -5.45 11.03
CA GLU A 104 0.14 -6.17 10.27
C GLU A 104 0.67 -5.37 9.09
N GLU A 105 -0.20 -4.67 8.35
CA GLU A 105 0.26 -3.82 7.25
C GLU A 105 1.06 -2.61 7.76
N LEU A 106 0.67 -2.00 8.89
CA LEU A 106 1.45 -0.93 9.51
C LEU A 106 2.83 -1.43 9.96
N PHE A 107 2.91 -2.59 10.62
CA PHE A 107 4.19 -3.17 11.03
C PHE A 107 5.11 -3.45 9.84
N LYS A 108 4.58 -3.93 8.71
CA LYS A 108 5.37 -4.09 7.48
C LYS A 108 5.91 -2.75 6.96
N VAL A 109 5.19 -1.65 7.14
CA VAL A 109 5.70 -0.30 6.81
C VAL A 109 6.84 0.07 7.74
N LEU A 110 6.66 -0.07 9.05
CA LEU A 110 7.65 0.36 10.06
C LEU A 110 8.91 -0.51 10.05
N ASP A 111 8.76 -1.80 9.82
CA ASP A 111 9.83 -2.80 9.94
C ASP A 111 10.64 -3.00 8.64
N GLN A 112 10.01 -2.87 7.49
CA GLN A 112 10.60 -3.20 6.19
C GLN A 112 11.06 -2.01 5.37
N HIS A 113 10.72 -0.77 5.76
CA HIS A 113 11.04 0.43 5.00
C HIS A 113 12.24 1.15 5.60
N ARG A 114 13.13 1.67 4.73
CA ARG A 114 14.17 2.62 5.14
C ARG A 114 13.60 4.00 5.47
N THR A 115 12.50 4.35 4.81
CA THR A 115 11.80 5.63 4.94
C THR A 115 10.30 5.37 5.14
N PRO A 116 9.87 4.94 6.34
CA PRO A 116 8.46 4.72 6.66
C PRO A 116 7.59 5.96 6.41
N SER A 117 8.17 7.15 6.52
CA SER A 117 7.53 8.45 6.24
C SER A 117 6.88 8.50 4.86
N SER A 118 7.49 7.87 3.85
CA SER A 118 6.96 7.85 2.48
C SER A 118 5.58 7.20 2.41
N ALA A 119 5.39 6.05 3.06
CA ALA A 119 4.10 5.38 3.13
C ALA A 119 3.11 6.16 4.00
N LEU A 120 3.53 6.63 5.21
CA LEU A 120 2.67 7.37 6.13
C LEU A 120 2.19 8.70 5.55
N SER A 121 3.00 9.35 4.71
CA SER A 121 2.59 10.54 3.94
C SER A 121 1.44 10.23 2.97
N LEU A 122 1.39 9.02 2.38
CA LEU A 122 0.28 8.59 1.55
C LEU A 122 -0.99 8.31 2.38
N TYR A 123 -0.85 7.74 3.60
CA TYR A 123 -1.98 7.62 4.54
C TYR A 123 -2.57 9.00 4.85
N ALA A 124 -1.72 9.98 5.16
CA ALA A 124 -2.13 11.36 5.45
C ALA A 124 -2.83 12.00 4.24
N LYS A 125 -2.20 11.90 3.04
CA LYS A 125 -2.68 12.49 1.79
C LYS A 125 -4.04 11.94 1.37
N ALA A 126 -4.29 10.65 1.60
CA ALA A 126 -5.56 10.00 1.26
C ALA A 126 -6.63 10.15 2.35
N GLY A 127 -6.31 10.69 3.53
CA GLY A 127 -7.21 10.79 4.68
C GLY A 127 -7.36 9.50 5.49
N ALA A 128 -6.52 8.51 5.26
CA ALA A 128 -6.58 7.22 5.95
C ALA A 128 -6.16 7.33 7.43
N LEU A 129 -5.34 8.32 7.79
CA LEU A 129 -4.97 8.58 9.20
C LEU A 129 -6.20 8.90 10.04
N GLY A 130 -7.07 9.80 9.57
CA GLY A 130 -8.27 10.18 10.31
C GLY A 130 -9.25 9.03 10.55
N VAL A 131 -9.19 7.98 9.71
CA VAL A 131 -10.04 6.78 9.87
C VAL A 131 -9.39 5.75 10.81
N LEU A 132 -8.09 5.52 10.68
CA LEU A 132 -7.39 4.44 11.36
C LEU A 132 -6.65 4.88 12.62
N TYR A 133 -6.13 6.10 12.63
CA TYR A 133 -5.24 6.64 13.66
C TYR A 133 -5.53 8.12 13.89
N PRO A 134 -6.73 8.48 14.39
CA PRO A 134 -7.16 9.88 14.53
C PRO A 134 -6.19 10.70 15.38
N GLU A 135 -5.55 10.09 16.39
CA GLU A 135 -4.56 10.77 17.24
C GLU A 135 -3.31 11.18 16.45
N LEU A 136 -2.90 10.40 15.44
CA LEU A 136 -1.81 10.78 14.54
C LEU A 136 -2.24 11.85 13.53
N ASP A 137 -3.50 11.84 13.11
CA ASP A 137 -4.03 12.88 12.23
C ASP A 137 -4.14 14.23 12.93
N GLU A 138 -4.44 14.24 14.24
CA GLU A 138 -4.40 15.45 15.08
C GLU A 138 -3.02 16.09 15.11
N LEU A 139 -1.93 15.31 15.18
CA LEU A 139 -0.55 15.84 15.10
C LEU A 139 -0.29 16.57 13.78
N ARG A 140 -0.89 16.10 12.69
CA ARG A 140 -0.78 16.73 11.37
C ARG A 140 -1.55 18.04 11.29
N ILE A 141 -2.67 18.14 12.02
CA ILE A 141 -3.57 19.29 12.02
C ILE A 141 -3.09 20.36 13.03
N ALA A 142 -2.45 19.94 14.11
CA ALA A 142 -2.23 20.71 15.33
C ALA A 142 -1.25 21.88 15.20
N ASP A 143 -0.52 22.08 14.08
CA ASP A 143 0.35 23.25 14.03
C ASP A 143 0.40 24.01 12.72
N LYS A 144 -0.13 25.23 12.80
CA LYS A 144 0.11 26.32 11.85
C LYS A 144 0.82 27.51 12.51
N SER A 145 1.30 27.39 13.73
CA SER A 145 1.79 28.52 14.56
C SER A 145 3.30 28.71 14.58
N GLY A 146 4.08 28.03 13.75
CA GLY A 146 5.43 28.51 13.41
C GLY A 146 6.62 27.92 14.16
N ALA A 147 6.45 26.94 15.04
CA ALA A 147 7.56 26.14 15.57
C ALA A 147 7.39 24.70 15.07
N SER A 148 8.44 23.96 14.76
CA SER A 148 8.49 22.64 14.12
C SER A 148 7.19 21.81 14.13
N ASN A 149 6.64 21.53 12.94
CA ASN A 149 5.44 20.71 12.77
C ASN A 149 5.63 19.32 13.43
N PRO A 150 4.82 18.97 14.47
CA PRO A 150 4.96 17.70 15.20
C PRO A 150 4.87 16.48 14.27
N TRP A 151 4.05 16.55 13.24
CA TRP A 151 3.93 15.50 12.23
C TRP A 151 5.25 15.28 11.47
N GLU A 152 5.85 16.36 10.95
CA GLU A 152 7.13 16.27 10.23
C GLU A 152 8.26 15.78 11.14
N SER A 153 8.29 16.24 12.39
CA SER A 153 9.25 15.76 13.37
C SER A 153 9.08 14.27 13.69
N THR A 154 7.84 13.80 13.76
CA THR A 154 7.52 12.37 13.95
C THR A 154 8.00 11.56 12.75
N LEU A 155 7.68 11.96 11.52
CA LEU A 155 8.13 11.29 10.31
C LEU A 155 9.66 11.22 10.21
N ALA A 156 10.34 12.34 10.48
CA ALA A 156 11.80 12.41 10.46
C ALA A 156 12.44 11.52 11.55
N SER A 157 11.79 11.37 12.70
CA SER A 157 12.25 10.47 13.76
C SER A 157 12.08 9.01 13.38
N MET A 158 10.98 8.66 12.74
CA MET A 158 10.73 7.30 12.23
C MET A 158 11.76 6.88 11.19
N ASP A 159 12.13 7.78 10.27
CA ASP A 159 13.12 7.49 9.22
C ASP A 159 14.55 7.32 9.76
N ARG A 160 14.82 7.73 11.01
CA ARG A 160 16.10 7.50 11.68
C ARG A 160 16.19 6.14 12.37
N LEU A 161 15.07 5.47 12.58
CA LEU A 161 15.06 4.15 13.20
C LEU A 161 15.61 3.13 12.20
N PRO A 162 16.54 2.24 12.62
CA PRO A 162 17.02 1.19 11.75
C PRO A 162 15.87 0.20 11.45
N PRO A 163 15.71 -0.22 10.17
CA PRO A 163 14.73 -1.24 9.83
C PRO A 163 15.01 -2.55 10.55
N GLY A 164 13.97 -3.28 10.95
CA GLY A 164 14.10 -4.58 11.60
C GLY A 164 14.37 -4.53 13.11
N ASN A 165 14.41 -3.36 13.73
CA ASN A 165 14.32 -3.24 15.19
C ASN A 165 12.84 -3.34 15.57
N GLY A 166 12.31 -4.57 15.47
CA GLY A 166 10.92 -4.84 15.69
C GLY A 166 10.37 -4.11 16.89
N PHE A 167 9.22 -3.49 16.72
CA PHE A 167 8.35 -3.06 17.81
C PHE A 167 7.74 -4.31 18.48
N LEU A 168 8.61 -5.28 18.85
CA LEU A 168 8.26 -6.48 19.61
C LEU A 168 8.57 -6.25 21.08
#